data_253675a3db0108f76380b0693404bbcb
#
_entry.id   253675a3db0108f76380b0693404bbcb
#
_cell.length_a   1.000
_cell.length_b   1.000
_cell.length_c   1.000
_cell.angle_alpha   90.00
_cell.angle_beta   90.00
_cell.angle_gamma   90.00
#
_symmetry.space_group_name_H-M   'P 1'
#
loop_
_entity.id
_entity.type
_entity.pdbx_description
1 polymer ?
#
loop_
_entity_poly.entity_id
_entity_poly.type
_entity_poly.pdbx_seq_one_letter_code
_entity_poly.pdbx_strand_id
1 'polypeptide(L)'
;NDVFRNGVAATLTTTDGASRGSQSRNSIGTNGSYFFKGVAQEIITYASDESDNRLSIEENIGGYYDIPLPGLLDENPGAAAAYSLRRLRQAYTGSAIQVQRADNVGGTTDIGFDGYGDLDTAALTTAAAGNSMVVTTWFDQSGSGNNATQGTSANRPKIYDGTTGVIVENGKPAVDFDGGTDTLTHSSDIALAACSIFTTLTAVAAIRVWYGETDQNYLATFSGNVTCTASTSQRNAVHTPSGQTLYNYTRNGSVGGTWYKNSSPLTTTGAQTNQTLTLNSIGGFSSYKHAGPIQEIILYNSDQTDNRPSIEDNVGDYYGIEIAGLLDQYSGAAVAYSLRKLSNSYTGSAVRVQRADNVGGTTDIGFNADGGLDTDALTTAAAGNTMVVTTWFDQSGSGNDAVQNSTAGVRPKIYDGTTGVVLENGKPAVEFDGTNDVLLTGVDFLLRGTFSVAKATGTGSVFGSSGGAEFFRSLNSTQYHFRNNDSIKFTTDTTVQSLLYAANDTTSELAVNGAPAITSATLQTDGFDDFRIGNKSATSTEFLNGNLQEVVIYETNQSIIRAGIEANINFFYDIY
;
A
#
# COMPACT_ATOMS: atom_id res chain seq x y z
N ASN A 1 -1.85 -3.01 -22.14
CA ASN A 1 -1.56 -1.64 -22.59
C ASN A 1 -2.56 -0.70 -21.94
N ASP A 2 -2.10 0.07 -20.98
CA ASP A 2 -2.93 1.00 -20.24
C ASP A 2 -2.85 2.38 -20.89
N VAL A 3 -3.93 3.13 -20.82
CA VAL A 3 -3.99 4.53 -21.24
C VAL A 3 -4.50 5.32 -20.06
N PHE A 4 -3.78 6.36 -19.70
CA PHE A 4 -4.17 7.27 -18.63
C PHE A 4 -4.48 8.65 -19.20
N ARG A 5 -5.39 9.36 -18.55
CA ARG A 5 -5.69 10.76 -18.81
C ARG A 5 -5.66 11.52 -17.50
N ASN A 6 -4.73 12.45 -17.35
CA ASN A 6 -4.51 13.21 -16.12
C ASN A 6 -4.35 12.26 -14.90
N GLY A 7 -3.54 11.23 -15.04
CA GLY A 7 -3.32 10.24 -14.00
C GLY A 7 -4.40 9.15 -13.85
N VAL A 8 -5.60 9.36 -14.36
CA VAL A 8 -6.71 8.41 -14.24
C VAL A 8 -6.67 7.37 -15.36
N ALA A 9 -6.72 6.08 -15.00
CA ALA A 9 -6.80 4.99 -15.98
C ALA A 9 -8.06 5.13 -16.86
N ALA A 10 -7.89 5.05 -18.17
CA ALA A 10 -8.97 5.11 -19.13
C ALA A 10 -9.48 3.71 -19.46
N THR A 11 -10.80 3.51 -19.40
CA THR A 11 -11.43 2.27 -19.85
C THR A 11 -11.18 2.08 -21.34
N LEU A 12 -10.42 1.02 -21.70
CA LEU A 12 -10.16 0.67 -23.09
C LEU A 12 -11.19 -0.33 -23.58
N THR A 13 -11.89 0.01 -24.66
CA THR A 13 -12.65 -0.96 -25.44
C THR A 13 -11.76 -1.51 -26.53
N THR A 14 -11.31 -2.75 -26.40
CA THR A 14 -10.53 -3.43 -27.45
C THR A 14 -11.47 -4.11 -28.41
N THR A 15 -11.38 -3.73 -29.71
CA THR A 15 -12.07 -4.41 -30.80
C THR A 15 -11.19 -5.47 -31.49
N ASP A 16 -9.89 -5.50 -31.18
CA ASP A 16 -8.91 -6.38 -31.82
C ASP A 16 -8.19 -7.25 -30.77
N GLY A 17 -8.44 -8.55 -30.80
CA GLY A 17 -7.72 -9.56 -30.01
C GLY A 17 -6.32 -9.91 -30.52
N ALA A 18 -5.68 -9.05 -31.31
CA ALA A 18 -4.35 -9.29 -31.87
C ALA A 18 -3.24 -8.70 -30.99
N SER A 19 -2.29 -9.55 -30.60
CA SER A 19 -1.01 -9.12 -30.04
C SER A 19 -0.35 -8.15 -31.02
N ARG A 20 -0.11 -6.91 -30.60
CA ARG A 20 0.61 -5.93 -31.41
C ARG A 20 2.11 -6.07 -31.15
N GLY A 21 2.83 -6.46 -32.16
CA GLY A 21 4.31 -6.46 -32.16
C GLY A 21 4.89 -5.04 -31.99
N SER A 22 6.22 -4.94 -31.92
CA SER A 22 6.93 -3.66 -31.79
C SER A 22 6.47 -2.65 -32.84
N GLN A 23 6.18 -1.43 -32.38
CA GLN A 23 5.72 -0.35 -33.24
C GLN A 23 6.82 0.67 -33.46
N SER A 24 7.24 0.85 -34.72
CA SER A 24 8.10 1.98 -35.08
C SER A 24 7.25 3.23 -35.29
N ARG A 25 7.63 4.33 -34.65
CA ARG A 25 7.01 5.65 -34.78
C ARG A 25 8.04 6.63 -35.30
N ASN A 26 7.75 7.31 -36.41
CA ASN A 26 8.66 8.27 -37.05
C ASN A 26 7.98 9.61 -37.37
N SER A 27 6.75 9.82 -36.97
CA SER A 27 6.03 11.06 -37.21
C SER A 27 5.12 11.45 -36.05
N ILE A 28 5.07 12.73 -35.75
CA ILE A 28 4.18 13.36 -34.77
C ILE A 28 3.05 14.08 -35.53
N GLY A 29 1.84 13.94 -35.05
CA GLY A 29 0.65 14.61 -35.59
C GLY A 29 0.02 13.94 -36.82
N THR A 30 0.57 12.83 -37.32
CA THR A 30 -0.03 12.11 -38.45
C THR A 30 0.20 10.60 -38.38
N ASN A 31 -0.71 9.86 -38.97
CA ASN A 31 -0.55 8.46 -39.32
C ASN A 31 -1.17 8.23 -40.71
N GLY A 32 -0.37 8.43 -41.73
CA GLY A 32 -0.83 8.32 -43.13
C GLY A 32 -1.96 9.31 -43.44
N SER A 33 -3.21 8.84 -43.47
CA SER A 33 -4.39 9.65 -43.83
C SER A 33 -5.04 10.38 -42.64
N TYR A 34 -4.59 10.15 -41.42
CA TYR A 34 -5.16 10.76 -40.22
C TYR A 34 -4.21 11.80 -39.65
N PHE A 35 -4.70 13.02 -39.49
CA PHE A 35 -3.96 14.15 -38.96
C PHE A 35 -4.49 14.60 -37.61
N PHE A 36 -3.59 14.87 -36.66
CA PHE A 36 -3.92 15.50 -35.40
C PHE A 36 -4.30 16.97 -35.63
N LYS A 37 -5.45 17.38 -35.10
CA LYS A 37 -5.88 18.78 -35.08
C LYS A 37 -5.94 19.23 -33.62
N GLY A 38 -4.95 19.94 -33.17
CA GLY A 38 -4.84 20.39 -31.78
C GLY A 38 -3.47 20.98 -31.49
N VAL A 39 -3.23 21.26 -30.22
CA VAL A 39 -1.92 21.70 -29.71
C VAL A 39 -1.30 20.53 -28.94
N ALA A 40 -0.04 20.23 -29.20
CA ALA A 40 0.77 19.33 -28.38
C ALA A 40 1.88 20.17 -27.75
N GLN A 41 2.00 20.11 -26.42
CA GLN A 41 2.99 20.87 -25.66
C GLN A 41 4.22 20.01 -25.35
N GLU A 42 4.02 18.74 -25.05
CA GLU A 42 5.09 17.81 -24.73
C GLU A 42 4.74 16.39 -25.19
N ILE A 43 5.72 15.64 -25.62
CA ILE A 43 5.63 14.21 -25.97
C ILE A 43 6.93 13.56 -25.52
N ILE A 44 6.85 12.66 -24.57
CA ILE A 44 7.98 11.86 -24.08
C ILE A 44 7.71 10.40 -24.46
N THR A 45 8.74 9.72 -24.95
CA THR A 45 8.65 8.30 -25.32
C THR A 45 9.84 7.57 -24.72
N TYR A 46 9.56 6.59 -23.89
CA TYR A 46 10.55 5.68 -23.36
C TYR A 46 10.56 4.39 -24.17
N ALA A 47 11.72 3.77 -24.29
CA ALA A 47 11.86 2.43 -24.88
C ALA A 47 11.64 1.31 -23.87
N SER A 48 11.53 1.66 -22.60
CA SER A 48 11.28 0.83 -21.41
C SER A 48 9.82 0.95 -20.95
N ASP A 49 9.39 0.02 -20.12
CA ASP A 49 8.17 0.15 -19.32
C ASP A 49 8.46 1.11 -18.16
N GLU A 50 7.69 2.18 -18.07
CA GLU A 50 7.81 3.21 -17.03
C GLU A 50 6.59 3.19 -16.09
N SER A 51 5.92 2.07 -15.92
CA SER A 51 4.75 1.97 -15.04
C SER A 51 5.10 2.36 -13.60
N ASP A 52 6.26 1.97 -13.12
CA ASP A 52 6.73 2.31 -11.77
C ASP A 52 7.13 3.79 -11.63
N ASN A 53 7.61 4.41 -12.70
CA ASN A 53 7.97 5.83 -12.74
C ASN A 53 6.82 6.73 -13.22
N ARG A 54 5.69 6.15 -13.62
CA ARG A 54 4.57 6.87 -14.25
C ARG A 54 4.09 8.04 -13.40
N LEU A 55 3.86 7.81 -12.12
CA LEU A 55 3.34 8.84 -11.22
C LEU A 55 4.28 10.04 -11.14
N SER A 56 5.56 9.83 -10.92
CA SER A 56 6.55 10.92 -10.84
C SER A 56 6.72 11.67 -12.17
N ILE A 57 6.59 10.97 -13.30
CA ILE A 57 6.61 11.60 -14.65
C ILE A 57 5.35 12.46 -14.84
N GLU A 58 4.17 11.92 -14.48
CA GLU A 58 2.89 12.64 -14.57
C GLU A 58 2.86 13.83 -13.62
N GLU A 59 3.38 13.72 -12.39
CA GLU A 59 3.50 14.82 -11.42
C GLU A 59 4.40 15.95 -11.95
N ASN A 60 5.55 15.60 -12.56
CA ASN A 60 6.43 16.59 -13.16
C ASN A 60 5.75 17.33 -14.32
N ILE A 61 5.08 16.62 -15.22
CA ILE A 61 4.34 17.19 -16.34
C ILE A 61 3.14 17.99 -15.82
N GLY A 62 2.39 17.41 -14.90
CA GLY A 62 1.21 18.04 -14.29
C GLY A 62 1.55 19.35 -13.60
N GLY A 63 2.62 19.34 -12.79
CA GLY A 63 3.11 20.53 -12.09
C GLY A 63 3.57 21.64 -13.04
N TYR A 64 4.26 21.29 -14.13
CA TYR A 64 4.72 22.27 -15.12
C TYR A 64 3.58 22.90 -15.94
N TYR A 65 2.59 22.11 -16.32
CA TYR A 65 1.47 22.56 -17.16
C TYR A 65 0.21 22.91 -16.39
N ASP A 66 0.25 22.91 -15.07
CA ASP A 66 -0.89 23.14 -14.17
C ASP A 66 -2.06 22.16 -14.45
N ILE A 67 -1.71 20.89 -14.68
CA ILE A 67 -2.67 19.80 -14.90
C ILE A 67 -2.84 19.05 -13.58
N PRO A 68 -3.97 19.19 -12.87
CA PRO A 68 -4.15 18.50 -11.60
C PRO A 68 -4.24 16.99 -11.82
N LEU A 69 -3.51 16.24 -11.01
CA LEU A 69 -3.54 14.79 -10.96
C LEU A 69 -4.54 14.29 -9.90
N PRO A 70 -4.95 13.00 -9.95
CA PRO A 70 -5.76 12.41 -8.90
C PRO A 70 -5.07 12.56 -7.54
N GLY A 71 -5.85 12.96 -6.56
CA GLY A 71 -5.41 12.96 -5.18
C GLY A 71 -5.92 11.73 -4.43
N LEU A 72 -5.50 11.57 -3.17
CA LEU A 72 -5.88 10.44 -2.32
C LEU A 72 -7.38 10.16 -2.29
N LEU A 73 -8.22 11.21 -2.24
CA LEU A 73 -9.67 11.06 -2.16
C LEU A 73 -10.35 10.83 -3.53
N ASP A 74 -9.63 10.93 -4.64
CA ASP A 74 -10.13 10.49 -5.95
C ASP A 74 -10.01 8.97 -6.07
N GLU A 75 -8.95 8.38 -5.52
CA GLU A 75 -8.70 6.95 -5.48
C GLU A 75 -9.44 6.26 -4.32
N ASN A 76 -9.53 6.93 -3.17
CA ASN A 76 -10.21 6.44 -1.97
C ASN A 76 -11.35 7.40 -1.56
N PRO A 77 -12.48 7.39 -2.27
CA PRO A 77 -13.57 8.33 -2.06
C PRO A 77 -14.39 8.04 -0.79
N GLY A 78 -15.25 8.99 -0.38
CA GLY A 78 -16.22 8.80 0.70
C GLY A 78 -15.76 9.26 2.08
N ALA A 79 -14.70 10.06 2.18
CA ALA A 79 -14.31 10.70 3.43
C ALA A 79 -15.43 11.59 3.98
N ALA A 80 -15.71 11.50 5.29
CA ALA A 80 -16.66 12.34 6.00
C ALA A 80 -16.08 13.73 6.30
N ALA A 81 -14.76 13.81 6.49
CA ALA A 81 -13.99 15.06 6.55
C ALA A 81 -12.54 14.78 6.17
N ALA A 82 -11.86 15.78 5.60
CA ALA A 82 -10.45 15.66 5.24
C ALA A 82 -9.74 17.02 5.32
N TYR A 83 -8.78 17.11 6.22
CA TYR A 83 -7.98 18.32 6.47
C TYR A 83 -6.54 18.03 6.09
N SER A 84 -6.02 18.77 5.12
CA SER A 84 -4.64 18.61 4.66
C SER A 84 -4.09 19.92 4.12
N LEU A 85 -2.76 20.03 4.14
CA LEU A 85 -2.02 21.12 3.53
C LEU A 85 -1.58 20.77 2.09
N ARG A 86 -1.92 19.58 1.60
CA ARG A 86 -1.83 19.20 0.18
C ARG A 86 -3.23 19.02 -0.40
N ARG A 87 -3.37 19.07 -1.73
CA ARG A 87 -4.63 18.82 -2.42
C ARG A 87 -4.94 17.33 -2.41
N LEU A 88 -6.08 16.94 -1.81
CA LEU A 88 -6.51 15.55 -1.69
C LEU A 88 -7.46 15.09 -2.81
N ARG A 89 -8.00 16.03 -3.61
CA ARG A 89 -8.91 15.74 -4.74
C ARG A 89 -8.59 16.61 -5.93
N GLN A 90 -8.52 16.00 -7.10
CA GLN A 90 -8.31 16.73 -8.37
C GLN A 90 -9.36 17.82 -8.59
N ALA A 91 -10.63 17.51 -8.31
CA ALA A 91 -11.75 18.44 -8.50
C ALA A 91 -11.87 19.51 -7.39
N TYR A 92 -11.03 19.48 -6.36
CA TYR A 92 -11.09 20.47 -5.29
C TYR A 92 -10.42 21.78 -5.73
N THR A 93 -11.21 22.87 -5.76
CA THR A 93 -10.78 24.21 -6.17
C THR A 93 -10.74 25.22 -5.03
N GLY A 94 -11.06 24.78 -3.80
CA GLY A 94 -10.99 25.62 -2.60
C GLY A 94 -9.56 25.83 -2.10
N SER A 95 -9.43 26.64 -1.06
CA SER A 95 -8.15 26.83 -0.36
C SER A 95 -7.86 25.71 0.61
N ALA A 96 -6.57 25.51 0.98
CA ALA A 96 -6.18 24.59 2.05
C ALA A 96 -6.56 25.15 3.42
N ILE A 97 -6.16 26.40 3.65
CA ILE A 97 -6.35 27.09 4.93
C ILE A 97 -6.70 28.57 4.70
N GLN A 98 -7.34 29.17 5.70
CA GLN A 98 -7.40 30.61 5.86
C GLN A 98 -6.54 31.03 7.05
N VAL A 99 -5.76 32.06 6.88
CA VAL A 99 -4.80 32.55 7.89
C VAL A 99 -5.03 34.00 8.23
N GLN A 100 -4.56 34.41 9.41
CA GLN A 100 -4.46 35.79 9.86
C GLN A 100 -3.15 36.00 10.59
N ARG A 101 -2.64 37.24 10.63
CA ARG A 101 -1.51 37.60 11.47
C ARG A 101 -1.83 37.33 12.95
N ALA A 102 -0.86 36.82 13.69
CA ALA A 102 -1.03 36.46 15.10
C ALA A 102 -1.31 37.70 15.99
N ASP A 103 -0.90 38.89 15.55
CA ASP A 103 -1.20 40.17 16.23
C ASP A 103 -2.59 40.75 15.88
N ASN A 104 -3.40 40.02 15.12
CA ASN A 104 -4.71 40.45 14.63
C ASN A 104 -4.73 41.67 13.73
N VAL A 105 -3.60 42.11 13.21
CA VAL A 105 -3.53 43.26 12.28
C VAL A 105 -3.87 42.77 10.87
N GLY A 106 -4.73 43.50 10.18
CA GLY A 106 -5.20 43.17 8.83
C GLY A 106 -6.36 42.17 8.81
N GLY A 107 -6.75 41.79 7.62
CA GLY A 107 -7.79 40.78 7.38
C GLY A 107 -7.26 39.36 7.34
N THR A 108 -8.13 38.42 7.03
CA THR A 108 -7.76 37.04 6.74
C THR A 108 -7.32 36.88 5.29
N THR A 109 -6.48 35.88 5.01
CA THR A 109 -6.02 35.53 3.66
C THR A 109 -6.22 34.05 3.45
N ASP A 110 -6.80 33.67 2.33
CA ASP A 110 -6.94 32.28 1.93
C ASP A 110 -5.66 31.82 1.24
N ILE A 111 -5.11 30.69 1.66
CA ILE A 111 -3.94 30.05 1.08
C ILE A 111 -4.37 28.75 0.41
N GLY A 112 -4.14 28.66 -0.88
CA GLY A 112 -4.46 27.51 -1.72
C GLY A 112 -3.26 26.58 -1.91
N PHE A 113 -3.20 26.03 -3.11
CA PHE A 113 -2.18 25.07 -3.51
C PHE A 113 -1.36 25.63 -4.68
N ASP A 114 -0.12 25.20 -4.77
CA ASP A 114 0.72 25.45 -5.94
C ASP A 114 0.36 24.49 -7.11
N GLY A 115 1.13 24.56 -8.21
CA GLY A 115 0.91 23.73 -9.40
C GLY A 115 1.10 22.22 -9.14
N TYR A 116 1.84 21.83 -8.10
CA TYR A 116 2.05 20.44 -7.69
C TYR A 116 0.97 19.92 -6.72
N GLY A 117 0.09 20.80 -6.25
CA GLY A 117 -0.91 20.48 -5.25
C GLY A 117 -0.41 20.58 -3.80
N ASP A 118 0.78 21.07 -3.58
CA ASP A 118 1.32 21.39 -2.26
C ASP A 118 0.78 22.76 -1.77
N LEU A 119 0.84 23.02 -0.45
CA LEU A 119 0.47 24.34 0.08
C LEU A 119 1.28 25.44 -0.62
N ASP A 120 0.62 26.49 -1.10
CA ASP A 120 1.30 27.64 -1.68
C ASP A 120 2.06 28.42 -0.58
N THR A 121 3.27 27.93 -0.28
CA THR A 121 4.14 28.52 0.75
C THR A 121 4.67 29.89 0.32
N ALA A 122 4.70 30.19 -0.97
CA ALA A 122 5.09 31.51 -1.48
C ALA A 122 3.99 32.56 -1.19
N ALA A 123 2.72 32.20 -1.45
CA ALA A 123 1.58 33.02 -1.08
C ALA A 123 1.49 33.24 0.43
N LEU A 124 1.70 32.17 1.24
CA LEU A 124 1.73 32.24 2.70
C LEU A 124 2.84 33.18 3.20
N THR A 125 4.03 33.07 2.66
CA THR A 125 5.19 33.93 3.01
C THR A 125 4.90 35.38 2.66
N THR A 126 4.29 35.62 1.50
CA THR A 126 3.88 36.97 1.08
C THR A 126 2.83 37.56 2.02
N ALA A 127 1.82 36.77 2.40
CA ALA A 127 0.77 37.19 3.35
C ALA A 127 1.35 37.49 4.76
N ALA A 128 2.34 36.68 5.18
CA ALA A 128 3.01 36.85 6.47
C ALA A 128 3.78 38.18 6.55
N ALA A 129 4.42 38.62 5.47
CA ALA A 129 5.23 39.85 5.44
C ALA A 129 6.19 39.97 6.65
N GLY A 130 6.81 38.85 7.06
CA GLY A 130 7.70 38.76 8.21
C GLY A 130 7.03 38.63 9.58
N ASN A 131 5.70 38.41 9.64
CA ASN A 131 4.96 38.21 10.89
C ASN A 131 4.53 36.75 11.05
N SER A 132 4.29 36.31 12.29
CA SER A 132 3.68 35.02 12.53
C SER A 132 2.25 34.97 12.03
N MET A 133 1.86 33.82 11.39
CA MET A 133 0.52 33.59 10.91
C MET A 133 -0.12 32.41 11.65
N VAL A 134 -1.40 32.58 11.96
CA VAL A 134 -2.24 31.57 12.63
C VAL A 134 -3.41 31.18 11.75
N VAL A 135 -3.85 29.93 11.88
CA VAL A 135 -4.95 29.36 11.11
C VAL A 135 -6.29 29.78 11.71
N THR A 136 -7.13 30.43 10.91
CA THR A 136 -8.51 30.77 11.28
C THR A 136 -9.50 29.72 10.80
N THR A 137 -9.19 29.06 9.66
CA THR A 137 -9.98 27.97 9.08
C THR A 137 -9.05 26.95 8.44
N TRP A 138 -9.25 25.68 8.73
CA TRP A 138 -8.72 24.56 7.97
C TRP A 138 -9.87 24.00 7.13
N PHE A 139 -9.77 24.10 5.82
CA PHE A 139 -10.87 23.74 4.93
C PHE A 139 -10.98 22.23 4.76
N ASP A 140 -12.21 21.75 4.78
CA ASP A 140 -12.55 20.34 4.53
C ASP A 140 -12.54 20.05 3.03
N GLN A 141 -11.63 19.18 2.60
CA GLN A 141 -11.48 18.78 1.20
C GLN A 141 -12.35 17.58 0.81
N SER A 142 -13.08 16.95 1.75
CA SER A 142 -13.96 15.81 1.48
C SER A 142 -15.16 16.18 0.60
N GLY A 143 -15.56 17.45 0.64
CA GLY A 143 -16.77 17.97 0.02
C GLY A 143 -18.00 17.96 0.94
N SER A 144 -17.85 17.51 2.20
CA SER A 144 -18.94 17.48 3.20
C SER A 144 -19.16 18.84 3.88
N GLY A 145 -18.22 19.77 3.75
CA GLY A 145 -18.33 21.14 4.27
C GLY A 145 -18.05 21.28 5.76
N ASN A 146 -17.38 20.32 6.37
CA ASN A 146 -17.00 20.30 7.79
C ASN A 146 -15.74 21.15 8.06
N ASN A 147 -15.71 22.41 7.60
CA ASN A 147 -14.57 23.31 7.82
C ASN A 147 -14.30 23.50 9.31
N ALA A 148 -13.04 23.37 9.72
CA ALA A 148 -12.64 23.55 11.11
C ALA A 148 -12.16 24.98 11.32
N THR A 149 -12.78 25.74 12.24
CA THR A 149 -12.61 27.18 12.41
C THR A 149 -12.24 27.58 13.84
N GLN A 150 -11.57 28.74 13.99
CA GLN A 150 -11.29 29.36 15.29
C GLN A 150 -11.49 30.87 15.26
N GLY A 151 -12.56 31.34 15.95
CA GLY A 151 -12.89 32.78 16.02
C GLY A 151 -11.99 33.56 16.98
N THR A 152 -11.54 32.93 18.09
CA THR A 152 -10.72 33.58 19.13
C THR A 152 -9.25 33.53 18.74
N SER A 153 -8.61 34.66 18.52
CA SER A 153 -7.24 34.74 18.01
C SER A 153 -6.19 34.06 18.90
N ALA A 154 -6.36 34.12 20.20
CA ALA A 154 -5.46 33.49 21.17
C ALA A 154 -5.52 31.96 21.19
N ASN A 155 -6.49 31.36 20.49
CA ASN A 155 -6.68 29.90 20.44
C ASN A 155 -6.42 29.32 19.05
N ARG A 156 -5.79 30.09 18.15
CA ARG A 156 -5.53 29.70 16.77
C ARG A 156 -4.15 29.06 16.64
N PRO A 157 -4.04 27.84 16.11
CA PRO A 157 -2.76 27.20 15.89
C PRO A 157 -1.94 27.92 14.82
N LYS A 158 -0.62 27.82 14.93
CA LYS A 158 0.33 28.53 14.09
C LYS A 158 0.66 27.72 12.82
N ILE A 159 0.89 28.39 11.69
CA ILE A 159 1.36 27.81 10.43
C ILE A 159 2.66 28.46 9.93
N TYR A 160 2.94 29.68 10.37
CA TYR A 160 4.11 30.44 9.97
C TYR A 160 4.67 31.20 11.17
N ASP A 161 5.97 31.07 11.42
CA ASP A 161 6.69 31.83 12.44
C ASP A 161 7.44 32.98 11.80
N GLY A 162 7.25 34.18 12.32
CA GLY A 162 7.86 35.40 11.76
C GLY A 162 9.38 35.41 11.76
N THR A 163 10.03 34.47 12.47
CA THR A 163 11.50 34.36 12.54
C THR A 163 12.02 33.22 11.66
N THR A 164 11.36 32.05 11.69
CA THR A 164 11.84 30.84 11.02
C THR A 164 11.09 30.52 9.73
N GLY A 165 9.95 31.17 9.45
CA GLY A 165 9.16 30.95 8.23
C GLY A 165 8.04 29.94 8.41
N VAL A 166 7.73 29.22 7.33
CA VAL A 166 6.70 28.16 7.33
C VAL A 166 7.07 27.07 8.34
N ILE A 167 6.12 26.70 9.18
CA ILE A 167 6.30 25.59 10.12
C ILE A 167 6.23 24.29 9.32
N VAL A 168 7.24 23.45 9.47
CA VAL A 168 7.39 22.19 8.76
C VAL A 168 7.71 21.04 9.71
N GLU A 169 7.24 19.85 9.37
CA GLU A 169 7.65 18.59 9.96
C GLU A 169 8.10 17.66 8.82
N ASN A 170 9.30 17.13 8.92
CA ASN A 170 9.94 16.34 7.87
C ASN A 170 9.89 17.01 6.48
N GLY A 171 10.16 18.34 6.44
CA GLY A 171 10.18 19.11 5.19
C GLY A 171 8.82 19.46 4.58
N LYS A 172 7.71 18.99 5.13
CA LYS A 172 6.35 19.31 4.67
C LYS A 172 5.64 20.26 5.65
N PRO A 173 4.82 21.21 5.15
CA PRO A 173 4.07 22.14 6.01
C PRO A 173 3.24 21.46 7.08
N ALA A 174 3.10 22.10 8.24
CA ALA A 174 2.36 21.57 9.38
C ALA A 174 1.67 22.68 10.19
N VAL A 175 0.48 22.41 10.72
CA VAL A 175 -0.24 23.27 11.65
C VAL A 175 0.21 22.94 13.07
N ASP A 176 0.82 23.89 13.77
CA ASP A 176 1.41 23.69 15.10
C ASP A 176 0.47 24.18 16.21
N PHE A 177 0.16 23.26 17.13
CA PHE A 177 -0.70 23.48 18.30
C PHE A 177 0.15 23.67 19.56
N ASP A 178 -0.17 24.66 20.38
CA ASP A 178 0.64 25.12 21.53
C ASP A 178 0.57 24.21 22.77
N GLY A 179 -0.34 23.25 22.77
CA GLY A 179 -0.60 22.38 23.93
C GLY A 179 -1.36 23.06 25.09
N GLY A 180 -1.77 24.29 24.90
CA GLY A 180 -2.46 25.12 25.91
C GLY A 180 -3.90 25.48 25.52
N THR A 181 -4.05 26.25 24.47
CA THR A 181 -5.37 26.81 24.09
C THR A 181 -5.80 26.51 22.65
N ASP A 182 -4.86 26.14 21.78
CA ASP A 182 -5.10 26.00 20.35
C ASP A 182 -6.11 24.92 20.02
N THR A 183 -7.12 25.30 19.23
CA THR A 183 -8.15 24.39 18.67
C THR A 183 -8.73 24.95 17.40
N LEU A 184 -9.22 24.04 16.54
CA LEU A 184 -10.10 24.34 15.40
C LEU A 184 -11.36 23.51 15.54
N THR A 185 -12.55 24.09 15.42
CA THR A 185 -13.83 23.38 15.60
C THR A 185 -14.71 23.52 14.38
N HIS A 186 -15.40 22.44 14.00
CA HIS A 186 -16.45 22.51 12.99
C HIS A 186 -17.84 22.68 13.61
N SER A 187 -18.78 23.18 12.83
CA SER A 187 -20.07 23.66 13.32
C SER A 187 -21.04 22.54 13.72
N SER A 188 -20.80 21.33 13.25
CA SER A 188 -21.63 20.15 13.53
C SER A 188 -20.76 18.94 13.84
N ASP A 189 -21.24 18.08 14.72
CA ASP A 189 -20.53 16.87 15.10
C ASP A 189 -20.49 15.88 13.95
N ILE A 190 -19.33 15.22 13.77
CA ILE A 190 -19.17 14.10 12.87
C ILE A 190 -19.37 12.82 13.67
N ALA A 191 -20.48 12.12 13.39
CA ALA A 191 -20.86 10.89 14.08
C ALA A 191 -20.39 9.66 13.29
N LEU A 192 -19.59 8.81 13.93
CA LEU A 192 -18.89 7.68 13.32
C LEU A 192 -19.27 6.38 14.06
N ALA A 193 -20.10 5.55 13.45
CA ALA A 193 -20.43 4.21 13.96
C ALA A 193 -19.38 3.18 13.54
N ALA A 194 -19.22 2.96 12.24
CA ALA A 194 -18.00 2.38 11.66
C ALA A 194 -17.07 3.54 11.28
N CYS A 195 -15.77 3.35 11.33
CA CYS A 195 -14.84 4.41 10.92
C CYS A 195 -13.45 3.92 10.60
N SER A 196 -12.78 4.68 9.74
CA SER A 196 -11.32 4.66 9.62
C SER A 196 -10.83 6.10 9.68
N ILE A 197 -9.89 6.37 10.59
CA ILE A 197 -9.37 7.71 10.85
C ILE A 197 -7.86 7.66 10.68
N PHE A 198 -7.35 8.43 9.74
CA PHE A 198 -5.92 8.56 9.45
C PHE A 198 -5.47 9.93 9.92
N THR A 199 -4.39 9.97 10.70
CA THR A 199 -3.85 11.23 11.23
C THR A 199 -2.34 11.21 11.17
N THR A 200 -1.75 12.19 10.46
CA THR A 200 -0.31 12.44 10.44
C THR A 200 0.00 13.59 11.38
N LEU A 201 0.74 13.30 12.44
CA LEU A 201 1.08 14.28 13.47
C LEU A 201 2.42 13.95 14.14
N THR A 202 3.00 14.93 14.82
CA THR A 202 4.10 14.69 15.75
C THR A 202 3.54 14.36 17.12
N ALA A 203 3.75 13.12 17.53
CA ALA A 203 3.21 12.57 18.78
C ALA A 203 4.21 12.76 19.94
N VAL A 204 3.67 13.09 21.12
CA VAL A 204 4.44 13.19 22.37
C VAL A 204 3.86 12.24 23.43
N ALA A 205 4.72 11.73 24.32
CA ALA A 205 4.35 10.77 25.37
C ALA A 205 3.59 11.39 26.55
N ALA A 206 2.74 12.37 26.30
CA ALA A 206 1.89 13.04 27.30
C ALA A 206 0.41 12.84 26.96
N ILE A 207 -0.49 13.18 27.88
CA ILE A 207 -1.92 13.20 27.57
C ILE A 207 -2.18 14.35 26.58
N ARG A 208 -2.50 14.01 25.34
CA ARG A 208 -2.75 14.94 24.26
C ARG A 208 -3.88 14.45 23.37
N VAL A 209 -4.96 15.21 23.33
CA VAL A 209 -6.09 14.94 22.43
C VAL A 209 -5.87 15.72 21.14
N TRP A 210 -5.75 15.02 20.03
CA TRP A 210 -5.60 15.69 18.73
C TRP A 210 -6.92 15.84 17.97
N TYR A 211 -7.94 15.02 18.28
CA TYR A 211 -9.29 15.19 17.77
C TYR A 211 -10.31 14.69 18.79
N GLY A 212 -11.30 15.48 19.11
CA GLY A 212 -12.29 15.12 20.12
C GLY A 212 -13.50 16.04 20.11
N GLU A 213 -14.41 15.79 21.03
CA GLU A 213 -15.60 16.60 21.31
C GLU A 213 -15.69 16.88 22.82
N THR A 214 -15.62 15.80 23.60
CA THR A 214 -15.76 15.80 25.06
C THR A 214 -14.80 14.80 25.69
N ASP A 215 -14.82 14.67 27.00
CA ASP A 215 -14.10 13.64 27.76
C ASP A 215 -14.60 12.20 27.49
N GLN A 216 -15.64 12.05 26.68
CA GLN A 216 -16.22 10.78 26.28
C GLN A 216 -16.00 10.42 24.79
N ASN A 217 -15.57 11.37 23.96
CA ASN A 217 -15.36 11.15 22.52
C ASN A 217 -14.07 11.81 22.09
N TYR A 218 -12.99 11.03 21.90
CA TYR A 218 -11.70 11.57 21.46
C TYR A 218 -10.71 10.52 20.97
N LEU A 219 -9.73 11.02 20.24
CA LEU A 219 -8.50 10.34 19.86
C LEU A 219 -7.34 11.05 20.55
N ALA A 220 -6.47 10.31 21.24
CA ALA A 220 -5.43 10.89 22.07
C ALA A 220 -4.19 10.00 22.21
N THR A 221 -3.06 10.62 22.57
CA THR A 221 -1.99 9.94 23.29
C THR A 221 -2.26 10.00 24.80
N PHE A 222 -1.94 8.93 25.51
CA PHE A 222 -2.21 8.84 26.96
C PHE A 222 -1.19 7.92 27.63
N SER A 223 -0.24 8.50 28.41
CA SER A 223 0.67 7.74 29.29
C SER A 223 1.24 6.46 28.67
N GLY A 224 1.87 6.56 27.50
CA GLY A 224 2.46 5.39 26.81
C GLY A 224 1.46 4.56 26.00
N ASN A 225 0.29 5.12 25.68
CA ASN A 225 -0.70 4.51 24.81
C ASN A 225 -1.17 5.53 23.75
N VAL A 226 -1.74 5.01 22.67
CA VAL A 226 -2.68 5.74 21.83
C VAL A 226 -4.09 5.22 22.11
N THR A 227 -5.08 6.09 22.16
CA THR A 227 -6.43 5.73 22.60
C THR A 227 -7.51 6.33 21.72
N CYS A 228 -8.58 5.56 21.51
CA CYS A 228 -9.88 6.05 21.05
C CYS A 228 -10.90 5.84 22.16
N THR A 229 -11.58 6.89 22.56
CA THR A 229 -12.72 6.82 23.49
C THR A 229 -13.98 7.18 22.74
N ALA A 230 -14.99 6.32 22.83
CA ALA A 230 -16.34 6.54 22.31
C ALA A 230 -17.36 6.30 23.42
N SER A 231 -18.03 7.35 23.88
CA SER A 231 -18.89 7.36 25.05
C SER A 231 -18.10 6.91 26.31
N THR A 232 -18.49 5.83 26.95
CA THR A 232 -17.80 5.27 28.13
C THR A 232 -16.81 4.15 27.80
N SER A 233 -16.66 3.83 26.53
CA SER A 233 -15.83 2.73 26.05
C SER A 233 -14.51 3.22 25.49
N GLN A 234 -13.42 2.64 25.96
CA GLN A 234 -12.07 3.04 25.57
C GLN A 234 -11.32 1.88 24.89
N ARG A 235 -10.64 2.18 23.79
CA ARG A 235 -9.74 1.26 23.09
C ARG A 235 -8.34 1.83 23.09
N ASN A 236 -7.46 1.19 23.82
CA ASN A 236 -6.06 1.59 23.94
C ASN A 236 -5.16 0.69 23.11
N ALA A 237 -4.09 1.26 22.59
CA ALA A 237 -2.99 0.47 22.03
C ALA A 237 -1.69 0.86 22.73
N VAL A 238 -0.94 -0.15 23.18
CA VAL A 238 0.33 0.04 23.87
C VAL A 238 1.37 0.56 22.88
N HIS A 239 1.76 1.81 23.05
CA HIS A 239 2.76 2.45 22.23
C HIS A 239 3.25 3.73 22.93
N THR A 240 4.56 3.93 23.00
CA THR A 240 5.14 5.21 23.45
C THR A 240 5.22 6.17 22.26
N PRO A 241 4.35 7.18 22.19
CA PRO A 241 4.34 8.12 21.07
C PRO A 241 5.63 8.93 21.01
N SER A 242 6.20 9.09 19.83
CA SER A 242 7.40 9.90 19.59
C SER A 242 7.55 10.26 18.11
N GLY A 243 7.83 11.52 17.82
CA GLY A 243 8.11 12.02 16.48
C GLY A 243 6.91 11.96 15.53
N GLN A 244 7.16 12.30 14.26
CA GLN A 244 6.17 12.25 13.19
C GLN A 244 5.67 10.81 13.00
N THR A 245 4.38 10.65 12.96
CA THR A 245 3.75 9.33 12.90
C THR A 245 2.43 9.42 12.15
N LEU A 246 2.16 8.45 11.28
CA LEU A 246 0.84 8.17 10.75
C LEU A 246 0.12 7.20 11.71
N TYR A 247 -0.90 7.70 12.39
CA TYR A 247 -1.82 6.84 13.14
C TYR A 247 -3.07 6.54 12.31
N ASN A 248 -3.46 5.28 12.30
CA ASN A 248 -4.77 4.88 11.82
C ASN A 248 -5.54 4.17 12.93
N TYR A 249 -6.84 4.50 13.04
CA TYR A 249 -7.80 3.78 13.87
C TYR A 249 -8.94 3.31 12.99
N THR A 250 -9.09 2.00 12.84
CA THR A 250 -10.14 1.38 12.01
C THR A 250 -11.07 0.52 12.82
N ARG A 251 -12.39 0.66 12.56
CA ARG A 251 -13.47 -0.05 13.23
C ARG A 251 -14.64 -0.29 12.27
N ASN A 252 -15.15 -1.52 12.23
CA ASN A 252 -16.27 -1.92 11.35
C ASN A 252 -17.67 -1.73 11.95
N GLY A 253 -17.79 -1.08 13.09
CA GLY A 253 -19.07 -0.88 13.81
C GLY A 253 -19.40 -1.98 14.80
N SER A 254 -18.68 -3.10 14.83
CA SER A 254 -18.83 -4.15 15.83
C SER A 254 -17.95 -3.91 17.08
N VAL A 255 -17.50 -4.91 17.78
CA VAL A 255 -16.73 -4.75 19.02
C VAL A 255 -15.27 -4.44 18.74
N GLY A 256 -14.80 -3.27 19.19
CA GLY A 256 -13.39 -2.88 19.23
C GLY A 256 -12.77 -2.53 17.87
N GLY A 257 -12.00 -1.47 17.85
CA GLY A 257 -11.18 -1.09 16.67
C GLY A 257 -9.74 -1.54 16.81
N THR A 258 -9.00 -1.45 15.74
CA THR A 258 -7.56 -1.70 15.66
C THR A 258 -6.84 -0.38 15.44
N TRP A 259 -5.77 -0.17 16.20
CA TRP A 259 -4.83 0.92 16.01
C TRP A 259 -3.66 0.44 15.16
N TYR A 260 -3.24 1.29 14.26
CA TYR A 260 -2.03 1.11 13.46
C TYR A 260 -1.11 2.31 13.63
N LYS A 261 0.18 2.06 13.56
CA LYS A 261 1.24 3.05 13.49
C LYS A 261 2.08 2.78 12.26
N ASN A 262 2.13 3.71 11.32
CA ASN A 262 2.89 3.55 10.07
C ASN A 262 2.59 2.18 9.43
N SER A 263 1.30 1.84 9.34
CA SER A 263 0.76 0.56 8.87
C SER A 263 0.91 -0.65 9.81
N SER A 264 1.83 -0.63 10.79
CA SER A 264 1.99 -1.75 11.75
C SER A 264 0.83 -1.79 12.76
N PRO A 265 0.13 -2.92 12.94
CA PRO A 265 -0.91 -3.05 13.94
C PRO A 265 -0.34 -3.00 15.34
N LEU A 266 -0.97 -2.24 16.23
CA LEU A 266 -0.59 -2.15 17.63
C LEU A 266 -1.38 -3.14 18.48
N THR A 267 -0.74 -3.70 19.51
CA THR A 267 -1.42 -4.55 20.50
C THR A 267 -2.46 -3.72 21.24
N THR A 268 -3.72 -4.05 21.05
CA THR A 268 -4.85 -3.29 21.61
C THR A 268 -5.41 -3.94 22.87
N THR A 269 -5.86 -3.12 23.81
CA THR A 269 -6.50 -3.50 25.06
C THR A 269 -7.80 -2.71 25.27
N GLY A 270 -8.68 -3.21 26.13
CA GLY A 270 -10.00 -2.61 26.39
C GLY A 270 -11.07 -3.12 25.42
N ALA A 271 -12.25 -3.37 25.95
CA ALA A 271 -13.42 -3.76 25.17
C ALA A 271 -14.18 -2.50 24.79
N GLN A 272 -14.03 -2.06 23.53
CA GLN A 272 -14.91 -1.02 23.03
C GLN A 272 -16.23 -1.66 22.58
N THR A 273 -17.34 -1.22 23.16
CA THR A 273 -18.68 -1.58 22.71
C THR A 273 -19.04 -0.74 21.47
N ASN A 274 -20.06 -1.16 20.73
CA ASN A 274 -20.50 -0.47 19.51
C ASN A 274 -21.17 0.89 19.86
N GLN A 275 -20.36 1.88 20.25
CA GLN A 275 -20.77 3.25 20.55
C GLN A 275 -20.35 4.16 19.40
N THR A 276 -21.21 5.13 19.07
CA THR A 276 -20.87 6.16 18.08
C THR A 276 -19.77 7.05 18.64
N LEU A 277 -18.68 7.21 17.90
CA LEU A 277 -17.65 8.20 18.16
C LEU A 277 -18.09 9.52 17.54
N THR A 278 -18.14 10.58 18.33
CA THR A 278 -18.54 11.92 17.88
C THR A 278 -17.34 12.87 17.98
N LEU A 279 -17.00 13.55 16.89
CA LEU A 279 -15.84 14.42 16.82
C LEU A 279 -16.20 15.79 16.22
N ASN A 280 -15.67 16.88 16.80
CA ASN A 280 -15.87 18.23 16.28
C ASN A 280 -14.70 19.19 16.53
N SER A 281 -13.65 18.81 17.24
CA SER A 281 -12.57 19.72 17.64
C SER A 281 -11.20 19.11 17.37
N ILE A 282 -10.44 19.70 16.44
CA ILE A 282 -9.03 19.42 16.18
C ILE A 282 -8.18 20.18 17.20
N GLY A 283 -7.13 19.53 17.71
CA GLY A 283 -6.26 20.10 18.75
C GLY A 283 -6.78 19.91 20.17
N GLY A 284 -7.90 19.20 20.34
CA GLY A 284 -8.42 18.76 21.62
C GLY A 284 -9.56 19.61 22.19
N PHE A 285 -9.99 19.28 23.41
CA PHE A 285 -11.08 19.92 24.12
C PHE A 285 -10.69 20.22 25.57
N SER A 286 -11.36 21.15 26.23
CA SER A 286 -11.13 21.52 27.63
C SER A 286 -9.62 21.75 27.92
N SER A 287 -9.08 21.10 28.95
CA SER A 287 -7.65 21.16 29.32
C SER A 287 -6.75 20.14 28.61
N TYR A 288 -7.33 19.27 27.79
CA TYR A 288 -6.60 18.21 27.08
C TYR A 288 -6.30 18.67 25.65
N LYS A 289 -5.19 19.41 25.48
CA LYS A 289 -4.81 20.02 24.22
C LYS A 289 -3.63 19.30 23.60
N HIS A 290 -3.68 19.16 22.26
CA HIS A 290 -2.53 18.69 21.49
C HIS A 290 -1.38 19.70 21.57
N ALA A 291 -0.16 19.19 21.60
CA ALA A 291 1.06 20.00 21.51
C ALA A 291 1.93 19.45 20.39
N GLY A 292 2.20 20.31 19.42
CA GLY A 292 3.02 19.98 18.26
C GLY A 292 2.27 19.99 16.94
N PRO A 293 2.98 19.65 15.84
CA PRO A 293 2.46 19.66 14.49
C PRO A 293 1.37 18.60 14.23
N ILE A 294 0.32 19.00 13.48
CA ILE A 294 -0.60 18.12 12.77
C ILE A 294 -0.53 18.49 11.29
N GLN A 295 -0.35 17.49 10.41
CA GLN A 295 -0.18 17.70 8.97
C GLN A 295 -1.41 17.29 8.16
N GLU A 296 -2.06 16.19 8.54
CA GLU A 296 -3.22 15.67 7.81
C GLU A 296 -4.14 14.88 8.72
N ILE A 297 -5.45 15.02 8.53
CA ILE A 297 -6.49 14.22 9.18
C ILE A 297 -7.53 13.85 8.13
N ILE A 298 -7.78 12.55 7.96
CA ILE A 298 -8.82 12.03 7.06
C ILE A 298 -9.74 11.12 7.85
N LEU A 299 -11.04 11.38 7.80
CA LEU A 299 -12.08 10.63 8.48
C LEU A 299 -13.00 9.97 7.47
N TYR A 300 -13.14 8.67 7.57
CA TYR A 300 -14.19 7.91 6.91
C TYR A 300 -15.22 7.45 7.93
N ASN A 301 -16.51 7.56 7.60
CA ASN A 301 -17.61 6.98 8.38
C ASN A 301 -17.92 5.53 7.96
N SER A 302 -16.93 4.84 7.47
CA SER A 302 -16.95 3.45 7.01
C SER A 302 -15.66 2.74 7.38
N ASP A 303 -15.69 1.44 7.39
CA ASP A 303 -14.51 0.59 7.48
C ASP A 303 -13.72 0.67 6.17
N GLN A 304 -12.44 1.06 6.25
CA GLN A 304 -11.52 1.16 5.13
C GLN A 304 -10.40 0.10 5.22
N THR A 305 -10.64 -1.02 5.87
CA THR A 305 -9.62 -2.07 6.04
C THR A 305 -9.01 -2.49 4.70
N ASP A 306 -9.82 -2.62 3.66
CA ASP A 306 -9.36 -3.03 2.32
C ASP A 306 -8.60 -1.91 1.60
N ASN A 307 -8.99 -0.65 1.80
CA ASN A 307 -8.33 0.52 1.19
C ASN A 307 -7.19 1.07 2.05
N ARG A 308 -7.04 0.59 3.29
CA ARG A 308 -6.04 1.08 4.26
C ARG A 308 -4.62 1.08 3.69
N PRO A 309 -4.13 0.01 3.03
CA PRO A 309 -2.79 0.00 2.47
C PRO A 309 -2.56 1.13 1.47
N SER A 310 -3.50 1.37 0.55
CA SER A 310 -3.45 2.45 -0.43
C SER A 310 -3.42 3.84 0.22
N ILE A 311 -4.27 4.05 1.23
CA ILE A 311 -4.34 5.33 1.94
C ILE A 311 -3.04 5.59 2.71
N GLU A 312 -2.54 4.60 3.44
CA GLU A 312 -1.34 4.72 4.27
C GLU A 312 -0.07 4.90 3.42
N ASP A 313 0.02 4.21 2.30
CA ASP A 313 1.13 4.32 1.36
C ASP A 313 1.17 5.73 0.74
N ASN A 314 0.06 6.22 0.22
CA ASN A 314 -0.06 7.57 -0.34
C ASN A 314 0.30 8.66 0.68
N VAL A 315 -0.11 8.50 1.95
CA VAL A 315 0.24 9.42 3.04
C VAL A 315 1.72 9.29 3.40
N GLY A 316 2.23 8.05 3.48
CA GLY A 316 3.62 7.75 3.81
C GLY A 316 4.59 8.35 2.80
N ASP A 317 4.34 8.14 1.51
CA ASP A 317 5.14 8.67 0.42
C ASP A 317 5.19 10.20 0.45
N TYR A 318 4.04 10.84 0.62
CA TYR A 318 3.99 12.31 0.65
C TYR A 318 4.74 12.92 1.83
N TYR A 319 4.62 12.35 3.03
CA TYR A 319 5.23 12.89 4.26
C TYR A 319 6.60 12.29 4.59
N GLY A 320 7.11 11.37 3.78
CA GLY A 320 8.36 10.64 4.02
C GLY A 320 8.29 9.76 5.26
N ILE A 321 7.13 9.14 5.52
CA ILE A 321 6.91 8.20 6.62
C ILE A 321 7.08 6.78 6.07
N GLU A 322 8.06 6.06 6.58
CA GLU A 322 8.28 4.67 6.19
C GLU A 322 7.10 3.79 6.62
N ILE A 323 6.37 3.27 5.64
CA ILE A 323 5.21 2.40 5.86
C ILE A 323 5.68 0.96 6.06
N ALA A 324 5.10 0.28 7.02
CA ALA A 324 5.45 -1.09 7.35
C ALA A 324 5.11 -2.06 6.22
N GLY A 325 6.06 -2.90 5.84
CA GLY A 325 5.87 -3.97 4.87
C GLY A 325 4.93 -5.07 5.37
N LEU A 326 4.61 -6.04 4.51
CA LEU A 326 3.69 -7.14 4.84
C LEU A 326 4.09 -7.87 6.12
N LEU A 327 5.36 -8.24 6.24
CA LEU A 327 5.85 -9.03 7.39
C LEU A 327 6.06 -8.19 8.66
N ASP A 328 6.16 -6.86 8.54
CA ASP A 328 6.16 -5.95 9.68
C ASP A 328 4.74 -5.82 10.26
N GLN A 329 3.72 -5.90 9.40
CA GLN A 329 2.30 -5.88 9.79
C GLN A 329 1.81 -7.25 10.29
N TYR A 330 2.19 -8.31 9.60
CA TYR A 330 1.72 -9.69 9.81
C TYR A 330 2.95 -10.61 9.99
N SER A 331 3.58 -10.50 11.15
CA SER A 331 4.80 -11.24 11.48
C SER A 331 4.56 -12.75 11.67
N GLY A 332 5.65 -13.52 11.69
CA GLY A 332 5.62 -14.96 12.01
C GLY A 332 5.43 -15.86 10.79
N ALA A 333 5.67 -15.35 9.57
CA ALA A 333 5.81 -16.22 8.41
C ALA A 333 6.98 -17.20 8.62
N ALA A 334 6.76 -18.46 8.29
CA ALA A 334 7.80 -19.49 8.30
C ALA A 334 8.76 -19.31 7.12
N VAL A 335 8.21 -18.80 6.00
CA VAL A 335 8.96 -18.46 4.80
C VAL A 335 8.19 -17.41 3.99
N ALA A 336 8.93 -16.55 3.27
CA ALA A 336 8.34 -15.53 2.43
C ALA A 336 9.25 -15.24 1.21
N TYR A 337 8.79 -15.66 0.04
CA TYR A 337 9.43 -15.39 -1.25
C TYR A 337 8.65 -14.32 -1.99
N SER A 338 9.30 -13.23 -2.36
CA SER A 338 8.65 -12.15 -3.10
C SER A 338 9.66 -11.37 -3.93
N LEU A 339 9.15 -10.78 -5.01
CA LEU A 339 9.90 -9.82 -5.83
C LEU A 339 9.68 -8.37 -5.37
N ARG A 340 8.91 -8.17 -4.30
CA ARG A 340 8.86 -6.90 -3.54
C ARG A 340 9.46 -7.11 -2.14
N LYS A 341 9.87 -6.02 -1.51
CA LYS A 341 10.37 -6.01 -0.12
C LYS A 341 9.21 -6.18 0.85
N LEU A 342 9.23 -7.24 1.64
CA LEU A 342 8.12 -7.60 2.55
C LEU A 342 8.30 -7.07 3.98
N SER A 343 9.52 -6.65 4.35
CA SER A 343 9.81 -6.08 5.68
C SER A 343 10.85 -4.97 5.57
N ASN A 344 10.62 -3.86 6.27
CA ASN A 344 11.54 -2.74 6.31
C ASN A 344 12.90 -3.11 6.92
N SER A 345 12.90 -4.08 7.83
CA SER A 345 14.13 -4.61 8.44
C SER A 345 14.91 -5.55 7.54
N TYR A 346 14.32 -6.03 6.44
CA TYR A 346 15.02 -6.93 5.52
C TYR A 346 16.05 -6.19 4.68
N THR A 347 17.30 -6.62 4.73
CA THR A 347 18.44 -6.00 4.01
C THR A 347 19.05 -6.91 2.96
N GLY A 348 18.49 -8.11 2.75
CA GLY A 348 18.94 -9.08 1.74
C GLY A 348 18.44 -8.75 0.34
N SER A 349 18.81 -9.58 -0.61
CA SER A 349 18.33 -9.50 -2.01
C SER A 349 17.01 -10.25 -2.19
N ALA A 350 16.28 -9.95 -3.28
CA ALA A 350 15.08 -10.67 -3.65
C ALA A 350 15.44 -12.03 -4.28
N VAL A 351 16.32 -12.00 -5.27
CA VAL A 351 16.73 -13.21 -6.02
C VAL A 351 18.21 -13.20 -6.34
N ARG A 352 18.76 -14.38 -6.53
CA ARG A 352 20.06 -14.61 -7.16
C ARG A 352 19.82 -15.15 -8.56
N VAL A 353 20.43 -14.54 -9.54
CA VAL A 353 20.26 -14.88 -10.95
C VAL A 353 21.56 -15.31 -11.61
N GLN A 354 21.45 -16.07 -12.70
CA GLN A 354 22.55 -16.46 -13.56
C GLN A 354 22.08 -16.45 -15.02
N ARG A 355 22.98 -16.22 -15.96
CA ARG A 355 22.67 -16.37 -17.38
C ARG A 355 22.26 -17.81 -17.70
N ALA A 356 21.24 -17.95 -18.55
CA ALA A 356 20.70 -19.26 -18.93
C ALA A 356 21.74 -20.14 -19.69
N ASP A 357 22.74 -19.53 -20.31
CA ASP A 357 23.85 -20.24 -20.97
C ASP A 357 24.98 -20.65 -20.01
N ASN A 358 24.84 -20.41 -18.70
CA ASN A 358 25.82 -20.63 -17.64
C ASN A 358 27.16 -19.86 -17.81
N VAL A 359 27.19 -18.84 -18.67
CA VAL A 359 28.38 -17.98 -18.82
C VAL A 359 28.40 -16.92 -17.72
N GLY A 360 29.56 -16.76 -17.08
CA GLY A 360 29.75 -15.83 -15.97
C GLY A 360 29.32 -16.40 -14.61
N GLY A 361 29.35 -15.54 -13.59
CA GLY A 361 28.91 -15.87 -12.23
C GLY A 361 27.42 -15.60 -12.00
N THR A 362 27.02 -15.74 -10.75
CA THR A 362 25.70 -15.32 -10.27
C THR A 362 25.72 -13.86 -9.84
N THR A 363 24.56 -13.20 -9.89
CA THR A 363 24.36 -11.82 -9.42
C THR A 363 23.14 -11.79 -8.49
N ASP A 364 23.28 -11.13 -7.35
CA ASP A 364 22.16 -10.90 -6.44
C ASP A 364 21.45 -9.62 -6.85
N ILE A 365 20.12 -9.69 -6.99
CA ILE A 365 19.23 -8.57 -7.34
C ILE A 365 18.39 -8.24 -6.12
N GLY A 366 18.48 -6.99 -5.68
CA GLY A 366 17.77 -6.45 -4.54
C GLY A 366 16.48 -5.73 -4.92
N PHE A 367 16.20 -4.66 -4.20
CA PHE A 367 14.99 -3.86 -4.36
C PHE A 367 15.36 -2.42 -4.75
N ASN A 368 14.49 -1.77 -5.50
CA ASN A 368 14.57 -0.35 -5.78
C ASN A 368 14.09 0.49 -4.56
N ALA A 369 14.08 1.80 -4.69
CA ALA A 369 13.69 2.71 -3.60
C ALA A 369 12.23 2.51 -3.15
N ASP A 370 11.34 2.09 -4.07
CA ASP A 370 9.91 1.87 -3.81
C ASP A 370 9.63 0.45 -3.28
N GLY A 371 10.68 -0.33 -3.02
CA GLY A 371 10.56 -1.68 -2.49
C GLY A 371 10.20 -2.75 -3.53
N GLY A 372 10.06 -2.42 -4.81
CA GLY A 372 9.95 -3.38 -5.90
C GLY A 372 11.30 -4.00 -6.28
N LEU A 373 11.31 -5.04 -7.13
CA LEU A 373 12.55 -5.63 -7.66
C LEU A 373 13.36 -4.55 -8.39
N ASP A 374 14.68 -4.50 -8.15
CA ASP A 374 15.57 -3.62 -8.90
C ASP A 374 15.74 -4.13 -10.35
N THR A 375 14.83 -3.72 -11.22
CA THR A 375 14.78 -4.13 -12.62
C THR A 375 15.92 -3.54 -13.43
N ASP A 376 16.49 -2.41 -13.02
CA ASP A 376 17.64 -1.77 -13.66
C ASP A 376 18.93 -2.58 -13.40
N ALA A 377 19.11 -2.99 -12.14
CA ALA A 377 20.20 -3.90 -11.78
C ALA A 377 20.09 -5.25 -12.50
N LEU A 378 18.86 -5.80 -12.59
CA LEU A 378 18.60 -7.04 -13.33
C LEU A 378 18.91 -6.89 -14.83
N THR A 379 18.46 -5.80 -15.46
CA THR A 379 18.71 -5.51 -16.87
C THR A 379 20.21 -5.32 -17.15
N THR A 380 20.91 -4.63 -16.25
CA THR A 380 22.37 -4.46 -16.32
C THR A 380 23.10 -5.80 -16.22
N ALA A 381 22.69 -6.66 -15.27
CA ALA A 381 23.28 -7.99 -15.10
C ALA A 381 23.00 -8.91 -16.31
N ALA A 382 21.82 -8.78 -16.91
CA ALA A 382 21.44 -9.56 -18.09
C ALA A 382 22.29 -9.19 -19.33
N ALA A 383 22.63 -7.94 -19.52
CA ALA A 383 23.37 -7.44 -20.68
C ALA A 383 22.84 -8.01 -22.02
N GLY A 384 21.50 -8.08 -22.16
CA GLY A 384 20.80 -8.63 -23.32
C GLY A 384 20.71 -10.16 -23.37
N ASN A 385 21.03 -10.87 -22.29
CA ASN A 385 20.92 -12.34 -22.21
C ASN A 385 19.77 -12.77 -21.32
N THR A 386 19.21 -13.94 -21.56
CA THR A 386 18.20 -14.53 -20.68
C THR A 386 18.81 -14.85 -19.31
N MET A 387 18.10 -14.44 -18.22
CA MET A 387 18.48 -14.72 -16.84
C MET A 387 17.48 -15.68 -16.18
N VAL A 388 18.02 -16.61 -15.43
CA VAL A 388 17.25 -17.61 -14.65
C VAL A 388 17.56 -17.49 -13.18
N VAL A 389 16.58 -17.83 -12.33
CA VAL A 389 16.69 -17.77 -10.88
C VAL A 389 17.41 -19.00 -10.35
N THR A 390 18.51 -18.79 -9.64
CA THR A 390 19.22 -19.85 -8.90
C THR A 390 18.83 -19.91 -7.44
N THR A 391 18.43 -18.78 -6.85
CA THR A 391 17.93 -18.67 -5.49
C THR A 391 16.83 -17.62 -5.42
N TRP A 392 15.72 -17.95 -4.80
CA TRP A 392 14.72 -16.99 -4.36
C TRP A 392 14.88 -16.86 -2.85
N PHE A 393 15.31 -15.68 -2.39
CA PHE A 393 15.67 -15.49 -0.99
C PHE A 393 14.45 -15.41 -0.09
N ASP A 394 14.54 -16.03 1.07
CA ASP A 394 13.52 -15.98 2.12
C ASP A 394 13.59 -14.67 2.91
N GLN A 395 12.56 -13.87 2.82
CA GLN A 395 12.46 -12.59 3.52
C GLN A 395 11.85 -12.72 4.94
N SER A 396 11.43 -13.91 5.38
CA SER A 396 10.88 -14.12 6.73
C SER A 396 11.92 -13.99 7.85
N GLY A 397 13.19 -14.11 7.50
CA GLY A 397 14.30 -14.16 8.45
C GLY A 397 14.63 -15.58 8.94
N SER A 398 13.91 -16.61 8.47
CA SER A 398 14.17 -18.02 8.84
C SER A 398 15.33 -18.63 8.04
N GLY A 399 15.73 -18.02 6.92
CA GLY A 399 16.83 -18.46 6.07
C GLY A 399 16.53 -19.69 5.22
N ASN A 400 15.26 -19.94 4.93
CA ASN A 400 14.78 -21.06 4.14
C ASN A 400 14.73 -20.70 2.64
N ASP A 401 15.87 -20.31 2.07
CA ASP A 401 15.96 -19.92 0.67
C ASP A 401 15.52 -21.04 -0.28
N ALA A 402 14.76 -20.70 -1.32
CA ALA A 402 14.39 -21.64 -2.37
C ALA A 402 15.45 -21.67 -3.47
N VAL A 403 16.11 -22.81 -3.67
CA VAL A 403 17.30 -22.92 -4.50
C VAL A 403 17.17 -23.93 -5.64
N GLN A 404 17.88 -23.67 -6.75
CA GLN A 404 18.11 -24.62 -7.82
C GLN A 404 19.58 -24.60 -8.25
N ASN A 405 20.37 -25.52 -7.72
CA ASN A 405 21.80 -25.57 -7.92
C ASN A 405 22.24 -26.48 -9.08
N SER A 406 21.30 -27.15 -9.76
CA SER A 406 21.59 -27.98 -10.93
C SER A 406 21.76 -27.16 -12.22
N THR A 407 21.56 -27.78 -13.36
CA THR A 407 21.76 -27.12 -14.66
C THR A 407 20.77 -25.97 -14.91
N ALA A 408 21.15 -24.97 -15.69
CA ALA A 408 20.31 -23.81 -16.01
C ALA A 408 18.95 -24.19 -16.66
N GLY A 409 18.89 -25.30 -17.36
CA GLY A 409 17.67 -25.75 -18.03
C GLY A 409 16.54 -26.28 -17.11
N VAL A 410 16.70 -26.19 -15.78
CA VAL A 410 15.68 -26.54 -14.79
C VAL A 410 15.43 -25.37 -13.81
N ARG A 411 15.84 -24.17 -14.20
CA ARG A 411 15.73 -22.94 -13.42
C ARG A 411 14.73 -22.02 -14.05
N PRO A 412 13.76 -21.51 -13.32
CA PRO A 412 12.76 -20.62 -13.84
C PRO A 412 13.37 -19.27 -14.29
N LYS A 413 12.78 -18.67 -15.31
CA LYS A 413 13.23 -17.46 -15.95
C LYS A 413 12.69 -16.21 -15.25
N ILE A 414 13.49 -15.14 -15.18
CA ILE A 414 13.07 -13.83 -14.66
C ILE A 414 13.35 -12.69 -15.65
N TYR A 415 14.22 -12.91 -16.62
CA TYR A 415 14.54 -11.96 -17.67
C TYR A 415 14.72 -12.70 -19.00
N ASP A 416 14.06 -12.24 -20.05
CA ASP A 416 14.17 -12.76 -21.41
C ASP A 416 15.08 -11.85 -22.22
N GLY A 417 16.12 -12.42 -22.83
CA GLY A 417 17.10 -11.66 -23.62
C GLY A 417 16.51 -10.90 -24.82
N THR A 418 15.25 -11.14 -25.16
CA THR A 418 14.57 -10.49 -26.29
C THR A 418 13.53 -9.47 -25.82
N THR A 419 12.75 -9.80 -24.78
CA THR A 419 11.62 -8.99 -24.30
C THR A 419 11.89 -8.23 -23.01
N GLY A 420 13.01 -8.53 -22.32
CA GLY A 420 13.39 -7.88 -21.07
C GLY A 420 12.89 -8.61 -19.82
N VAL A 421 12.60 -7.86 -18.75
CA VAL A 421 12.08 -8.40 -17.50
C VAL A 421 10.79 -9.16 -17.74
N VAL A 422 10.66 -10.36 -17.16
CA VAL A 422 9.39 -11.11 -17.20
C VAL A 422 8.39 -10.40 -16.29
N LEU A 423 7.25 -10.03 -16.86
CA LEU A 423 6.18 -9.30 -16.16
C LEU A 423 4.87 -10.06 -16.17
N GLU A 424 4.12 -9.95 -15.08
CA GLU A 424 2.72 -10.31 -15.01
C GLU A 424 1.95 -9.15 -14.37
N ASN A 425 0.91 -8.67 -15.04
CA ASN A 425 0.14 -7.47 -14.66
C ASN A 425 1.04 -6.24 -14.38
N GLY A 426 2.06 -6.02 -15.24
CA GLY A 426 3.00 -4.90 -15.11
C GLY A 426 4.04 -5.04 -13.98
N LYS A 427 4.00 -6.09 -13.18
CA LYS A 427 4.95 -6.33 -12.09
C LYS A 427 5.90 -7.49 -12.41
N PRO A 428 7.17 -7.47 -11.93
CA PRO A 428 8.11 -8.56 -12.14
C PRO A 428 7.56 -9.92 -11.71
N ALA A 429 7.92 -10.96 -12.46
CA ALA A 429 7.48 -12.33 -12.22
C ALA A 429 8.58 -13.34 -12.51
N VAL A 430 8.51 -14.49 -11.86
CA VAL A 430 9.33 -15.68 -12.14
C VAL A 430 8.51 -16.62 -13.01
N GLU A 431 8.97 -16.86 -14.25
CA GLU A 431 8.30 -17.72 -15.23
C GLU A 431 8.82 -19.15 -15.15
N PHE A 432 7.89 -20.10 -15.01
CA PHE A 432 8.09 -21.54 -15.03
C PHE A 432 7.61 -22.11 -16.36
N ASP A 433 8.40 -22.96 -16.99
CA ASP A 433 8.20 -23.40 -18.40
C ASP A 433 7.21 -24.57 -18.59
N GLY A 434 6.71 -25.13 -17.49
CA GLY A 434 5.81 -26.30 -17.51
C GLY A 434 6.49 -27.63 -17.82
N THR A 435 7.83 -27.67 -17.88
CA THR A 435 8.59 -28.84 -18.32
C THR A 435 9.43 -29.44 -17.19
N ASN A 436 10.24 -28.60 -16.51
CA ASN A 436 11.19 -29.10 -15.52
C ASN A 436 11.64 -28.04 -14.50
N ASP A 437 11.15 -26.82 -14.57
CA ASP A 437 11.52 -25.75 -13.66
C ASP A 437 11.03 -26.01 -12.23
N VAL A 438 11.94 -25.90 -11.27
CA VAL A 438 11.65 -26.09 -9.85
C VAL A 438 12.64 -25.35 -8.97
N LEU A 439 12.16 -24.80 -7.84
CA LEU A 439 12.98 -24.33 -6.73
C LEU A 439 12.71 -25.18 -5.49
N LEU A 440 13.75 -25.52 -4.74
CA LEU A 440 13.70 -26.46 -3.61
C LEU A 440 14.11 -25.72 -2.33
N THR A 441 13.36 -25.94 -1.25
CA THR A 441 13.68 -25.36 0.06
C THR A 441 14.49 -26.30 0.95
N GLY A 442 14.29 -27.61 0.77
CA GLY A 442 14.89 -28.63 1.66
C GLY A 442 14.30 -28.61 3.07
N VAL A 443 13.15 -28.00 3.28
CA VAL A 443 12.47 -27.84 4.58
C VAL A 443 11.02 -28.24 4.47
N ASP A 444 10.47 -28.71 5.58
CA ASP A 444 9.07 -29.10 5.73
C ASP A 444 8.28 -27.92 6.29
N PHE A 445 7.04 -27.72 5.82
CA PHE A 445 6.15 -26.67 6.31
C PHE A 445 4.75 -27.18 6.63
N LEU A 446 4.17 -26.66 7.71
CA LEU A 446 2.75 -26.78 8.00
C LEU A 446 2.00 -25.61 7.31
N LEU A 447 1.16 -25.88 6.32
CA LEU A 447 0.43 -24.84 5.60
C LEU A 447 -0.82 -24.44 6.38
N ARG A 448 -0.68 -23.61 7.42
CA ARG A 448 -1.80 -23.09 8.24
C ARG A 448 -2.37 -21.79 7.70
N GLY A 449 -1.62 -21.12 6.84
CA GLY A 449 -2.04 -19.94 6.07
C GLY A 449 -1.00 -19.69 4.98
N THR A 450 -1.36 -19.93 3.73
CA THR A 450 -0.47 -19.74 2.59
C THR A 450 -1.11 -18.74 1.63
N PHE A 451 -0.34 -17.75 1.24
CA PHE A 451 -0.72 -16.73 0.26
C PHE A 451 0.23 -16.82 -0.93
N SER A 452 -0.30 -16.84 -2.13
CA SER A 452 0.54 -16.84 -3.33
C SER A 452 -0.09 -16.03 -4.47
N VAL A 453 0.75 -15.32 -5.21
CA VAL A 453 0.34 -14.58 -6.41
C VAL A 453 0.86 -15.34 -7.62
N ALA A 454 -0.06 -15.95 -8.35
CA ALA A 454 0.27 -16.87 -9.43
C ALA A 454 -0.66 -16.72 -10.64
N LYS A 455 -0.14 -17.11 -11.80
CA LYS A 455 -0.90 -17.37 -13.03
C LYS A 455 -0.45 -18.71 -13.56
N ALA A 456 -1.40 -19.56 -13.92
CA ALA A 456 -1.08 -20.88 -14.46
C ALA A 456 -1.87 -21.18 -15.74
N THR A 457 -1.18 -21.67 -16.77
CA THR A 457 -1.78 -22.08 -18.03
C THR A 457 -1.80 -23.60 -18.10
N GLY A 458 -3.01 -24.19 -17.98
CA GLY A 458 -3.17 -25.64 -18.01
C GLY A 458 -2.95 -26.33 -16.66
N THR A 459 -2.60 -27.61 -16.66
CA THR A 459 -2.32 -28.38 -15.45
C THR A 459 -0.87 -28.18 -15.02
N GLY A 460 -0.66 -27.68 -13.81
CA GLY A 460 0.69 -27.47 -13.26
C GLY A 460 0.65 -27.11 -11.77
N SER A 461 1.68 -27.48 -11.03
CA SER A 461 1.72 -27.27 -9.58
C SER A 461 2.46 -25.98 -9.23
N VAL A 462 1.78 -25.09 -8.51
CA VAL A 462 2.38 -23.88 -7.92
C VAL A 462 3.39 -24.29 -6.87
N PHE A 463 3.02 -25.23 -5.99
CA PHE A 463 3.91 -25.88 -5.05
C PHE A 463 3.45 -27.30 -4.71
N GLY A 464 4.35 -28.08 -4.12
CA GLY A 464 4.11 -29.44 -3.71
C GLY A 464 5.13 -29.96 -2.68
N SER A 465 5.00 -31.25 -2.34
CA SER A 465 5.88 -31.98 -1.44
C SER A 465 6.70 -33.04 -2.16
N SER A 466 7.80 -33.53 -1.56
CA SER A 466 8.62 -34.59 -2.16
C SER A 466 7.83 -35.86 -2.43
N GLY A 467 6.90 -36.23 -1.57
CA GLY A 467 6.03 -37.40 -1.68
C GLY A 467 4.87 -37.24 -2.68
N GLY A 468 4.51 -36.00 -3.02
CA GLY A 468 3.43 -35.68 -3.97
C GLY A 468 2.01 -35.95 -3.48
N ALA A 469 1.83 -36.19 -2.18
CA ALA A 469 0.52 -36.34 -1.57
C ALA A 469 -0.13 -34.96 -1.29
N GLU A 470 0.69 -33.99 -0.95
CA GLU A 470 0.35 -32.60 -0.66
C GLU A 470 0.76 -31.73 -1.85
N PHE A 471 -0.16 -30.89 -2.32
CA PHE A 471 0.11 -29.95 -3.42
C PHE A 471 -0.94 -28.85 -3.54
N PHE A 472 -0.53 -27.75 -4.15
CA PHE A 472 -1.42 -26.72 -4.68
C PHE A 472 -1.14 -26.54 -6.17
N ARG A 473 -2.17 -26.71 -6.99
CA ARG A 473 -2.00 -26.68 -8.45
C ARG A 473 -3.17 -26.05 -9.18
N SER A 474 -2.93 -25.61 -10.40
CA SER A 474 -3.95 -25.50 -11.44
C SER A 474 -4.29 -26.89 -11.95
N LEU A 475 -5.56 -27.26 -11.92
CA LEU A 475 -6.03 -28.54 -12.45
C LEU A 475 -6.27 -28.47 -13.97
N ASN A 476 -6.67 -27.29 -14.44
CA ASN A 476 -6.90 -26.92 -15.84
C ASN A 476 -7.03 -25.38 -15.89
N SER A 477 -7.38 -24.80 -17.02
CA SER A 477 -7.59 -23.35 -17.16
C SER A 477 -8.76 -22.77 -16.36
N THR A 478 -9.52 -23.58 -15.61
CA THR A 478 -10.73 -23.12 -14.91
C THR A 478 -10.81 -23.54 -13.45
N GLN A 479 -9.79 -24.20 -12.90
CA GLN A 479 -9.83 -24.66 -11.50
C GLN A 479 -8.46 -24.67 -10.84
N TYR A 480 -8.38 -24.11 -9.63
CA TYR A 480 -7.32 -24.41 -8.66
C TYR A 480 -7.71 -25.57 -7.75
N HIS A 481 -6.74 -26.37 -7.36
CA HIS A 481 -6.89 -27.54 -6.53
C HIS A 481 -5.84 -27.57 -5.42
N PHE A 482 -6.29 -27.48 -4.18
CA PHE A 482 -5.47 -27.66 -2.99
C PHE A 482 -5.71 -29.06 -2.43
N ARG A 483 -4.65 -29.77 -2.13
CA ARG A 483 -4.69 -31.08 -1.50
C ARG A 483 -3.65 -31.19 -0.41
N ASN A 484 -4.13 -31.56 0.76
CA ASN A 484 -3.34 -32.06 1.88
C ASN A 484 -4.16 -33.20 2.52
N ASN A 485 -4.08 -34.42 1.91
CA ASN A 485 -4.93 -35.60 2.14
C ASN A 485 -6.43 -35.41 1.87
N ASP A 486 -6.96 -34.22 1.95
CA ASP A 486 -8.28 -33.83 1.44
C ASP A 486 -8.14 -33.06 0.12
N SER A 487 -9.24 -32.87 -0.58
CA SER A 487 -9.22 -32.32 -1.93
C SER A 487 -10.26 -31.22 -2.07
N ILE A 488 -9.79 -29.96 -2.08
CA ILE A 488 -10.64 -28.79 -2.33
C ILE A 488 -10.32 -28.23 -3.71
N LYS A 489 -11.38 -27.86 -4.45
CA LYS A 489 -11.26 -27.23 -5.76
C LYS A 489 -12.03 -25.93 -5.81
N PHE A 490 -11.39 -24.89 -6.30
CA PHE A 490 -12.00 -23.57 -6.54
C PHE A 490 -12.09 -23.35 -8.05
N THR A 491 -13.30 -23.02 -8.52
CA THR A 491 -13.54 -22.75 -9.94
C THR A 491 -13.31 -21.28 -10.25
N THR A 492 -12.31 -20.99 -11.07
CA THR A 492 -11.96 -19.65 -11.53
C THR A 492 -11.08 -19.75 -12.78
N ASP A 493 -10.93 -18.68 -13.53
CA ASP A 493 -9.96 -18.61 -14.62
C ASP A 493 -8.53 -18.61 -14.05
N THR A 494 -7.76 -19.66 -14.29
CA THR A 494 -6.37 -19.77 -13.83
C THR A 494 -5.38 -19.14 -14.80
N THR A 495 -5.84 -18.74 -16.00
CA THR A 495 -5.00 -18.12 -17.03
C THR A 495 -4.80 -16.62 -16.82
N VAL A 496 -5.44 -16.05 -15.79
CA VAL A 496 -5.22 -14.69 -15.30
C VAL A 496 -4.45 -14.73 -13.98
N GLN A 497 -3.78 -13.66 -13.65
CA GLN A 497 -3.13 -13.51 -12.34
C GLN A 497 -4.17 -13.66 -11.24
N SER A 498 -3.83 -14.38 -10.19
CA SER A 498 -4.73 -14.64 -9.06
C SER A 498 -3.96 -14.58 -7.74
N LEU A 499 -4.58 -13.97 -6.73
CA LEU A 499 -4.17 -14.13 -5.33
C LEU A 499 -4.86 -15.38 -4.76
N LEU A 500 -4.06 -16.31 -4.32
CA LEU A 500 -4.47 -17.62 -3.85
C LEU A 500 -4.23 -17.73 -2.35
N TYR A 501 -5.27 -18.07 -1.59
CA TYR A 501 -5.16 -18.42 -0.17
C TYR A 501 -5.48 -19.90 -0.01
N ALA A 502 -4.62 -20.62 0.70
CA ALA A 502 -4.87 -21.98 1.10
C ALA A 502 -4.42 -22.19 2.55
N ALA A 503 -5.22 -22.91 3.31
CA ALA A 503 -4.91 -23.25 4.69
C ALA A 503 -5.35 -24.67 5.03
N ASN A 504 -4.65 -25.28 5.98
CA ASN A 504 -5.00 -26.58 6.51
C ASN A 504 -4.76 -26.56 8.03
N ASP A 505 -5.82 -26.30 8.79
CA ASP A 505 -5.78 -26.25 10.26
C ASP A 505 -6.86 -27.17 10.85
N THR A 506 -7.96 -26.63 11.37
CA THR A 506 -9.13 -27.41 11.81
C THR A 506 -10.00 -27.86 10.65
N THR A 507 -9.93 -27.14 9.55
CA THR A 507 -10.53 -27.42 8.23
C THR A 507 -9.52 -27.10 7.16
N SER A 508 -9.62 -27.73 5.99
CA SER A 508 -8.91 -27.26 4.80
C SER A 508 -9.69 -26.11 4.15
N GLU A 509 -9.00 -25.04 3.79
CA GLU A 509 -9.59 -23.83 3.19
C GLU A 509 -8.91 -23.49 1.87
N LEU A 510 -9.68 -22.97 0.93
CA LEU A 510 -9.18 -22.45 -0.34
C LEU A 510 -10.01 -21.23 -0.76
N ALA A 511 -9.33 -20.14 -1.09
CA ALA A 511 -9.96 -18.96 -1.66
C ALA A 511 -9.11 -18.34 -2.78
N VAL A 512 -9.74 -17.53 -3.60
CA VAL A 512 -9.13 -16.83 -4.72
C VAL A 512 -9.64 -15.39 -4.75
N ASN A 513 -8.73 -14.42 -4.90
CA ASN A 513 -9.03 -13.01 -5.11
C ASN A 513 -9.99 -12.44 -4.04
N GLY A 514 -9.65 -12.62 -2.76
CA GLY A 514 -10.47 -12.11 -1.66
C GLY A 514 -11.84 -12.77 -1.46
N ALA A 515 -12.24 -13.70 -2.33
CA ALA A 515 -13.53 -14.37 -2.22
C ALA A 515 -13.67 -15.16 -0.90
N PRO A 516 -14.90 -15.42 -0.41
CA PRO A 516 -15.10 -16.30 0.73
C PRO A 516 -14.43 -17.66 0.50
N ALA A 517 -13.74 -18.17 1.53
CA ALA A 517 -13.08 -19.46 1.43
C ALA A 517 -14.12 -20.59 1.31
N ILE A 518 -13.86 -21.53 0.42
CA ILE A 518 -14.52 -22.83 0.44
C ILE A 518 -13.78 -23.73 1.43
N THR A 519 -14.51 -24.54 2.17
CA THR A 519 -13.99 -25.36 3.26
C THR A 519 -14.28 -26.84 3.08
N SER A 520 -13.42 -27.71 3.62
CA SER A 520 -13.67 -29.14 3.76
C SER A 520 -13.41 -29.59 5.21
N ALA A 521 -14.19 -30.53 5.69
CA ALA A 521 -14.26 -30.90 7.11
C ALA A 521 -13.16 -31.88 7.58
N THR A 522 -12.17 -32.20 6.75
CA THR A 522 -11.16 -33.21 7.11
C THR A 522 -9.95 -32.54 7.75
N LEU A 523 -9.70 -32.87 9.01
CA LEU A 523 -8.49 -32.49 9.74
C LEU A 523 -7.26 -33.18 9.17
N GLN A 524 -6.20 -32.41 8.93
CA GLN A 524 -4.90 -32.94 8.56
C GLN A 524 -3.78 -32.32 9.41
N THR A 525 -2.87 -33.17 9.84
CA THR A 525 -1.73 -32.80 10.68
C THR A 525 -0.40 -32.89 9.93
N ASP A 526 -0.41 -33.41 8.71
CA ASP A 526 0.82 -33.65 7.96
C ASP A 526 1.31 -32.37 7.27
N GLY A 527 2.62 -32.16 7.29
CA GLY A 527 3.30 -31.05 6.64
C GLY A 527 3.56 -31.31 5.16
N PHE A 528 4.01 -30.28 4.46
CA PHE A 528 4.60 -30.41 3.13
C PHE A 528 6.08 -30.77 3.27
N ASP A 529 6.42 -32.03 3.13
CA ASP A 529 7.80 -32.51 3.23
C ASP A 529 8.63 -32.03 2.03
N ASP A 530 9.82 -31.48 2.28
CA ASP A 530 10.74 -30.96 1.26
C ASP A 530 9.98 -30.07 0.26
N PHE A 531 9.49 -28.94 0.76
CA PHE A 531 8.61 -28.02 0.02
C PHE A 531 9.25 -27.58 -1.31
N ARG A 532 8.43 -27.62 -2.37
CA ARG A 532 8.85 -27.38 -3.75
C ARG A 532 8.00 -26.30 -4.39
N ILE A 533 8.63 -25.37 -5.08
CA ILE A 533 7.96 -24.34 -5.89
C ILE A 533 8.07 -24.73 -7.36
N GLY A 534 6.94 -24.71 -8.07
CA GLY A 534 6.88 -25.01 -9.50
C GLY A 534 6.71 -26.48 -9.84
N ASN A 535 6.65 -27.39 -8.86
CA ASN A 535 6.49 -28.83 -9.12
C ASN A 535 5.67 -29.50 -8.01
N LYS A 536 4.90 -30.54 -8.38
CA LYS A 536 4.10 -31.33 -7.46
C LYS A 536 4.94 -32.25 -6.56
N SER A 537 5.93 -32.94 -7.12
CA SER A 537 6.77 -33.87 -6.39
C SER A 537 8.07 -34.22 -7.13
N ALA A 538 9.00 -34.89 -6.45
CA ALA A 538 10.28 -35.32 -7.03
C ALA A 538 10.15 -36.21 -8.28
N THR A 539 9.05 -36.94 -8.41
CA THR A 539 8.81 -37.90 -9.51
C THR A 539 7.68 -37.48 -10.44
N SER A 540 7.04 -36.32 -10.18
CA SER A 540 5.93 -35.83 -10.98
C SER A 540 6.40 -35.09 -12.23
N THR A 541 5.60 -35.18 -13.29
CA THR A 541 5.70 -34.36 -14.50
C THR A 541 4.74 -33.17 -14.48
N GLU A 542 4.09 -32.90 -13.35
CA GLU A 542 3.16 -31.77 -13.19
C GLU A 542 3.95 -30.52 -12.75
N PHE A 543 4.68 -29.92 -13.69
CA PHE A 543 5.38 -28.67 -13.50
C PHE A 543 4.47 -27.46 -13.77
N LEU A 544 4.70 -26.37 -13.06
CA LEU A 544 4.00 -25.12 -13.31
C LEU A 544 4.34 -24.60 -14.71
N ASN A 545 3.33 -24.32 -15.50
CA ASN A 545 3.45 -23.52 -16.72
C ASN A 545 2.80 -22.18 -16.44
N GLY A 546 3.59 -21.15 -16.15
CA GLY A 546 3.06 -19.86 -15.76
C GLY A 546 4.00 -19.03 -14.89
N ASN A 547 3.44 -17.98 -14.31
CA ASN A 547 4.18 -16.98 -13.55
C ASN A 547 3.87 -17.05 -12.06
N LEU A 548 4.90 -16.81 -11.24
CA LEU A 548 4.78 -16.72 -9.79
C LEU A 548 5.50 -15.46 -9.31
N GLN A 549 4.86 -14.68 -8.44
CA GLN A 549 5.38 -13.39 -7.99
C GLN A 549 5.62 -13.32 -6.48
N GLU A 550 4.80 -14.01 -5.70
CA GLU A 550 4.91 -14.04 -4.24
C GLU A 550 4.40 -15.36 -3.66
N VAL A 551 5.07 -15.86 -2.61
CA VAL A 551 4.62 -16.99 -1.77
C VAL A 551 4.96 -16.69 -0.33
N VAL A 552 3.97 -16.61 0.55
CA VAL A 552 4.14 -16.41 2.00
C VAL A 552 3.44 -17.54 2.74
N ILE A 553 4.14 -18.21 3.63
CA ILE A 553 3.64 -19.37 4.39
C ILE A 553 3.69 -19.07 5.87
N TYR A 554 2.57 -19.27 6.55
CA TYR A 554 2.44 -19.25 8.00
C TYR A 554 2.14 -20.66 8.52
N GLU A 555 2.82 -21.09 9.58
CA GLU A 555 2.52 -22.32 10.31
C GLU A 555 1.47 -22.12 11.41
N THR A 556 0.84 -20.96 11.44
CA THR A 556 -0.28 -20.60 12.32
C THR A 556 -1.48 -20.17 11.50
N ASN A 557 -2.68 -20.37 12.05
CA ASN A 557 -3.93 -20.00 11.37
C ASN A 557 -4.02 -18.49 11.17
N GLN A 558 -4.24 -18.06 9.94
CA GLN A 558 -4.32 -16.66 9.52
C GLN A 558 -5.75 -16.21 9.17
N SER A 559 -6.76 -17.02 9.38
CA SER A 559 -8.15 -16.73 8.94
C SER A 559 -8.71 -15.41 9.49
N ILE A 560 -8.32 -15.03 10.71
CA ILE A 560 -8.78 -13.78 11.36
C ILE A 560 -8.18 -12.52 10.68
N ILE A 561 -6.92 -12.59 10.22
CA ILE A 561 -6.20 -11.46 9.62
C ILE A 561 -6.01 -11.62 8.11
N ARG A 562 -6.60 -12.66 7.53
CA ARG A 562 -6.51 -13.00 6.11
C ARG A 562 -6.83 -11.82 5.20
N ALA A 563 -7.96 -11.15 5.45
CA ALA A 563 -8.40 -10.01 4.64
C ALA A 563 -7.35 -8.89 4.59
N GLY A 564 -6.69 -8.59 5.70
CA GLY A 564 -5.63 -7.59 5.75
C GLY A 564 -4.36 -8.01 4.99
N ILE A 565 -3.99 -9.30 5.03
CA ILE A 565 -2.87 -9.83 4.24
C ILE A 565 -3.20 -9.78 2.74
N GLU A 566 -4.41 -10.25 2.36
CA GLU A 566 -4.88 -10.21 0.98
C GLU A 566 -4.97 -8.77 0.44
N ALA A 567 -5.46 -7.81 1.24
CA ALA A 567 -5.51 -6.40 0.86
C ALA A 567 -4.10 -5.81 0.61
N ASN A 568 -3.12 -6.10 1.47
CA ASN A 568 -1.73 -5.66 1.29
C ASN A 568 -1.11 -6.24 0.00
N ILE A 569 -1.36 -7.52 -0.28
CA ILE A 569 -0.87 -8.18 -1.50
C ILE A 569 -1.57 -7.61 -2.73
N ASN A 570 -2.90 -7.49 -2.68
CA ASN A 570 -3.70 -6.96 -3.79
C ASN A 570 -3.34 -5.51 -4.12
N PHE A 571 -3.09 -4.69 -3.11
CA PHE A 571 -2.65 -3.30 -3.29
C PHE A 571 -1.37 -3.21 -4.15
N PHE A 572 -0.38 -4.08 -3.91
CA PHE A 572 0.86 -4.07 -4.69
C PHE A 572 0.71 -4.64 -6.10
N TYR A 573 -0.05 -5.73 -6.25
CA TYR A 573 -0.13 -6.47 -7.53
C TYR A 573 -1.35 -6.10 -8.38
N ASP A 574 -2.31 -5.32 -7.86
CA ASP A 574 -3.54 -4.87 -8.55
C ASP A 574 -4.29 -6.02 -9.24
N ILE A 575 -4.69 -7.03 -8.46
CA ILE A 575 -5.21 -8.30 -8.99
C ILE A 575 -6.74 -8.25 -9.20
N TYR A 576 -7.49 -7.61 -8.26
CA TYR A 576 -8.96 -7.58 -8.27
C TYR A 576 -9.56 -6.34 -7.62
#